data_c09b44d55ce5c0cc1c740500bb716385
#
_entry.id   c09b44d55ce5c0cc1c740500bb716385
#
_cell.length_a   1.000
_cell.length_b   1.000
_cell.length_c   1.000
_cell.angle_alpha   90.00
_cell.angle_beta   90.00
_cell.angle_gamma   90.00
#
_symmetry.space_group_name_H-M   'P 1'
#
loop_
_entity.id
_entity.type
_entity.pdbx_description
1 polymer ?
#
loop_
_entity_poly.entity_id
_entity_poly.type
_entity_poly.pdbx_seq_one_letter_code
_entity_poly.pdbx_strand_id
1 'polypeptide(L)'
;MMSDIHNRIRFDNGESIDFDDFFKENFAVFSSFAFRYIPDPDVCEDIVQEGFITFWQQKKVFPNIISVKAYFYTLMRNMCLNQIKHELVKQKYSLENQSEIESTDFFLEGVLRKEANGIIYDEINKLPLMEKKVLLLSLKEYSNEQIANELNIKLTTVRTHKSRAYQVLRKRLGNLIYLMMTLNKSFFDESDY
;
A
#
# COMPACT_ATOMS: atom_id res chain seq x y z
N MET A 1 21.65 13.77 -25.93
CA MET A 1 20.88 14.62 -24.99
C MET A 1 19.35 14.54 -25.18
N MET A 2 18.83 13.52 -25.88
CA MET A 2 17.36 13.35 -26.10
C MET A 2 16.80 12.04 -25.55
N SER A 3 17.61 11.22 -24.82
CA SER A 3 17.22 9.92 -24.26
C SER A 3 16.63 9.97 -22.83
N ASP A 4 16.78 11.10 -22.11
CA ASP A 4 16.47 11.16 -20.67
C ASP A 4 15.01 11.39 -20.31
N ILE A 5 14.16 11.77 -21.26
CA ILE A 5 12.75 12.12 -20.95
C ILE A 5 11.88 10.87 -20.84
N HIS A 6 12.30 9.73 -21.39
CA HIS A 6 11.52 8.50 -21.46
C HIS A 6 11.70 7.59 -20.25
N ASN A 7 12.79 7.74 -19.48
CA ASN A 7 13.13 6.85 -18.36
C ASN A 7 12.76 7.42 -16.98
N ARG A 8 11.60 8.07 -16.87
CA ARG A 8 11.20 8.71 -15.61
C ARG A 8 9.77 8.36 -15.18
N ILE A 9 9.63 8.09 -13.87
CA ILE A 9 8.33 7.99 -13.20
C ILE A 9 7.88 9.41 -12.85
N ARG A 10 6.71 9.81 -13.36
CA ARG A 10 6.19 11.19 -13.23
C ARG A 10 5.18 11.30 -12.11
N PHE A 11 5.19 12.45 -11.43
CA PHE A 11 4.23 12.81 -10.39
C PHE A 11 3.32 13.97 -10.82
N ASP A 12 2.12 14.05 -10.20
CA ASP A 12 1.12 15.10 -10.49
C ASP A 12 1.64 16.51 -10.23
N ASN A 13 2.60 16.66 -9.30
CA ASN A 13 3.21 17.93 -8.94
C ASN A 13 4.29 18.39 -9.95
N GLY A 14 4.52 17.64 -11.03
CA GLY A 14 5.53 17.90 -12.04
C GLY A 14 6.92 17.35 -11.71
N GLU A 15 7.14 16.82 -10.51
CA GLU A 15 8.38 16.11 -10.17
C GLU A 15 8.46 14.75 -10.86
N SER A 16 9.64 14.17 -10.87
CA SER A 16 9.86 12.84 -11.42
C SER A 16 11.11 12.21 -10.82
N ILE A 17 11.14 10.89 -10.75
CA ILE A 17 12.32 10.11 -10.37
C ILE A 17 12.80 9.27 -11.54
N ASP A 18 14.08 8.92 -11.52
CA ASP A 18 14.66 8.03 -12.51
C ASP A 18 14.12 6.59 -12.28
N PHE A 19 13.77 5.91 -13.36
CA PHE A 19 13.23 4.56 -13.30
C PHE A 19 14.30 3.53 -12.94
N ASP A 20 15.52 3.69 -13.46
CA ASP A 20 16.62 2.76 -13.18
C ASP A 20 17.05 2.83 -11.71
N ASP A 21 17.04 4.04 -11.12
CA ASP A 21 17.31 4.22 -9.71
C ASP A 21 16.20 3.59 -8.87
N PHE A 22 14.94 3.83 -9.22
CA PHE A 22 13.80 3.19 -8.55
C PHE A 22 13.86 1.66 -8.65
N PHE A 23 14.24 1.12 -9.82
CA PHE A 23 14.44 -0.31 -10.01
C PHE A 23 15.52 -0.87 -9.07
N LYS A 24 16.72 -0.28 -9.10
CA LYS A 24 17.86 -0.73 -8.28
C LYS A 24 17.56 -0.71 -6.79
N GLU A 25 16.91 0.35 -6.31
CA GLU A 25 16.57 0.51 -4.89
C GLU A 25 15.48 -0.45 -4.41
N ASN A 26 14.56 -0.86 -5.29
CA ASN A 26 13.38 -1.58 -4.86
C ASN A 26 13.31 -3.04 -5.36
N PHE A 27 14.17 -3.47 -6.28
CA PHE A 27 14.16 -4.82 -6.83
C PHE A 27 14.28 -5.90 -5.73
N ALA A 28 15.29 -5.80 -4.87
CA ALA A 28 15.50 -6.76 -3.78
C ALA A 28 14.34 -6.76 -2.76
N VAL A 29 13.73 -5.59 -2.52
CA VAL A 29 12.59 -5.45 -1.61
C VAL A 29 11.37 -6.17 -2.19
N PHE A 30 11.07 -5.98 -3.48
CA PHE A 30 9.95 -6.66 -4.14
C PHE A 30 10.21 -8.15 -4.35
N SER A 31 11.45 -8.58 -4.60
CA SER A 31 11.81 -10.01 -4.66
C SER A 31 11.61 -10.68 -3.30
N SER A 32 12.05 -10.05 -2.22
CA SER A 32 11.78 -10.53 -0.86
C SER A 32 10.29 -10.56 -0.53
N PHE A 33 9.51 -9.64 -1.09
CA PHE A 33 8.07 -9.63 -0.97
C PHE A 33 7.43 -10.81 -1.73
N ALA A 34 7.81 -11.04 -2.98
CA ALA A 34 7.32 -12.15 -3.80
C ALA A 34 7.68 -13.51 -3.20
N PHE A 35 8.86 -13.63 -2.60
CA PHE A 35 9.34 -14.86 -1.95
C PHE A 35 8.43 -15.36 -0.81
N ARG A 36 7.64 -14.49 -0.24
CA ARG A 36 6.64 -14.86 0.79
C ARG A 36 5.45 -15.63 0.23
N TYR A 37 5.15 -15.44 -1.06
CA TYR A 37 4.10 -16.17 -1.77
C TYR A 37 4.61 -17.43 -2.43
N ILE A 38 5.80 -17.32 -3.01
CA ILE A 38 6.40 -18.37 -3.85
C ILE A 38 7.82 -18.60 -3.31
N PRO A 39 8.08 -19.72 -2.61
CA PRO A 39 9.38 -20.01 -2.01
C PRO A 39 10.40 -20.51 -3.07
N ASP A 40 10.47 -19.79 -4.19
CA ASP A 40 11.40 -20.03 -5.30
C ASP A 40 11.99 -18.68 -5.73
N PRO A 41 13.29 -18.43 -5.45
CA PRO A 41 13.92 -17.14 -5.75
C PRO A 41 13.90 -16.80 -7.24
N ASP A 42 14.12 -17.77 -8.12
CA ASP A 42 14.21 -17.53 -9.58
C ASP A 42 12.84 -17.10 -10.11
N VAL A 43 11.77 -17.78 -9.68
CA VAL A 43 10.39 -17.40 -10.02
C VAL A 43 10.04 -16.03 -9.47
N CYS A 44 10.50 -15.69 -8.25
CA CYS A 44 10.28 -14.38 -7.68
C CYS A 44 10.96 -13.27 -8.47
N GLU A 45 12.20 -13.48 -8.89
CA GLU A 45 12.94 -12.51 -9.71
C GLU A 45 12.26 -12.29 -11.06
N ASP A 46 11.81 -13.35 -11.71
CA ASP A 46 11.07 -13.26 -12.98
C ASP A 46 9.77 -12.46 -12.82
N ILE A 47 8.98 -12.74 -11.76
CA ILE A 47 7.75 -11.99 -11.45
C ILE A 47 8.05 -10.51 -11.22
N VAL A 48 9.12 -10.19 -10.50
CA VAL A 48 9.47 -8.80 -10.21
C VAL A 48 9.93 -8.09 -11.47
N GLN A 49 10.74 -8.74 -12.32
CA GLN A 49 11.16 -8.18 -13.62
C GLN A 49 9.94 -7.92 -14.52
N GLU A 50 9.04 -8.88 -14.65
CA GLU A 50 7.81 -8.72 -15.43
C GLU A 50 6.93 -7.60 -14.88
N GLY A 51 6.87 -7.46 -13.56
CA GLY A 51 6.16 -6.37 -12.88
C GLY A 51 6.75 -5.00 -13.23
N PHE A 52 8.06 -4.85 -13.25
CA PHE A 52 8.72 -3.61 -13.68
C PHE A 52 8.46 -3.31 -15.15
N ILE A 53 8.49 -4.32 -16.03
CA ILE A 53 8.15 -4.16 -17.46
C ILE A 53 6.69 -3.71 -17.61
N THR A 54 5.77 -4.35 -16.92
CA THR A 54 4.33 -4.01 -16.92
C THR A 54 4.10 -2.59 -16.44
N PHE A 55 4.75 -2.19 -15.38
CA PHE A 55 4.68 -0.82 -14.86
C PHE A 55 5.18 0.19 -15.87
N TRP A 56 6.34 -0.06 -16.46
CA TRP A 56 6.97 0.81 -17.44
C TRP A 56 6.09 1.06 -18.66
N GLN A 57 5.42 0.02 -19.15
CA GLN A 57 4.54 0.11 -20.31
C GLN A 57 3.30 0.97 -20.08
N GLN A 58 2.83 1.09 -18.84
CA GLN A 58 1.58 1.79 -18.52
C GLN A 58 1.71 3.32 -18.54
N LYS A 59 2.92 3.87 -18.46
CA LYS A 59 3.21 5.32 -18.46
C LYS A 59 2.28 6.16 -17.58
N LYS A 60 1.90 5.62 -16.41
CA LYS A 60 1.01 6.29 -15.46
C LYS A 60 1.72 7.46 -14.77
N VAL A 61 0.94 8.48 -14.44
CA VAL A 61 1.33 9.54 -13.52
C VAL A 61 0.79 9.19 -12.13
N PHE A 62 1.59 9.42 -11.10
CA PHE A 62 1.26 9.08 -9.71
C PHE A 62 1.27 10.34 -8.84
N PRO A 63 0.48 10.38 -7.75
CA PRO A 63 0.52 11.49 -6.81
C PRO A 63 1.90 11.70 -6.16
N ASN A 64 2.62 10.61 -5.87
CA ASN A 64 3.92 10.63 -5.21
C ASN A 64 4.58 9.24 -5.27
N ILE A 65 5.81 9.12 -4.75
CA ILE A 65 6.58 7.87 -4.70
C ILE A 65 5.87 6.77 -3.87
N ILE A 66 5.11 7.15 -2.84
CA ILE A 66 4.37 6.21 -1.99
C ILE A 66 3.30 5.51 -2.80
N SER A 67 2.58 6.25 -3.63
CA SER A 67 1.57 5.71 -4.54
C SER A 67 2.17 4.76 -5.59
N VAL A 68 3.40 5.03 -6.04
CA VAL A 68 4.16 4.12 -6.92
C VAL A 68 4.45 2.81 -6.18
N LYS A 69 5.01 2.86 -4.97
CA LYS A 69 5.33 1.67 -4.18
C LYS A 69 4.07 0.85 -3.87
N ALA A 70 2.97 1.50 -3.45
CA ALA A 70 1.69 0.84 -3.20
C ALA A 70 1.14 0.13 -4.44
N TYR A 71 1.27 0.76 -5.60
CA TYR A 71 0.91 0.15 -6.87
C TYR A 71 1.75 -1.10 -7.14
N PHE A 72 3.07 -1.04 -6.93
CA PHE A 72 3.96 -2.19 -7.12
C PHE A 72 3.62 -3.34 -6.19
N TYR A 73 3.39 -3.10 -4.90
CA TYR A 73 2.98 -4.17 -3.97
C TYR A 73 1.69 -4.86 -4.43
N THR A 74 0.70 -4.08 -4.89
CA THR A 74 -0.54 -4.63 -5.43
C THR A 74 -0.30 -5.47 -6.69
N LEU A 75 0.55 -4.96 -7.59
CA LEU A 75 0.91 -5.64 -8.83
C LEU A 75 1.63 -6.96 -8.53
N MET A 76 2.66 -6.95 -7.68
CA MET A 76 3.40 -8.15 -7.27
C MET A 76 2.48 -9.19 -6.63
N ARG A 77 1.64 -8.77 -5.68
CA ARG A 77 0.64 -9.67 -5.07
C ARG A 77 -0.22 -10.36 -6.12
N ASN A 78 -0.78 -9.60 -7.05
CA ASN A 78 -1.66 -10.15 -8.08
C ASN A 78 -0.92 -11.12 -9.01
N MET A 79 0.32 -10.81 -9.37
CA MET A 79 1.16 -11.68 -10.20
C MET A 79 1.51 -12.98 -9.48
N CYS A 80 1.92 -12.91 -8.20
CA CYS A 80 2.18 -14.10 -7.39
C CYS A 80 0.93 -14.98 -7.25
N LEU A 81 -0.23 -14.40 -6.95
CA LEU A 81 -1.49 -15.16 -6.86
C LEU A 81 -1.89 -15.80 -8.19
N ASN A 82 -1.64 -15.14 -9.31
CA ASN A 82 -1.88 -15.70 -10.63
C ASN A 82 -0.94 -16.88 -10.90
N GLN A 83 0.35 -16.75 -10.55
CA GLN A 83 1.33 -17.83 -10.68
C GLN A 83 0.93 -19.05 -9.85
N ILE A 84 0.55 -18.87 -8.59
CA ILE A 84 0.06 -19.94 -7.71
C ILE A 84 -1.17 -20.62 -8.33
N LYS A 85 -2.13 -19.86 -8.85
CA LYS A 85 -3.30 -20.43 -9.53
C LYS A 85 -2.92 -21.25 -10.75
N HIS A 86 -1.97 -20.78 -11.55
CA HIS A 86 -1.46 -21.52 -12.71
C HIS A 86 -0.80 -22.83 -12.32
N GLU A 87 -0.02 -22.85 -11.25
CA GLU A 87 0.60 -24.07 -10.74
C GLU A 87 -0.42 -25.04 -10.16
N LEU A 88 -1.41 -24.54 -9.41
CA LEU A 88 -2.51 -25.38 -8.90
C LEU A 88 -3.35 -25.99 -10.03
N VAL A 89 -3.57 -25.26 -11.12
CA VAL A 89 -4.26 -25.81 -12.30
C VAL A 89 -3.41 -26.90 -12.96
N LYS A 90 -2.09 -26.71 -13.06
CA LYS A 90 -1.17 -27.76 -13.55
C LYS A 90 -1.14 -28.98 -12.62
N GLN A 91 -1.18 -28.77 -11.30
CA GLN A 91 -1.20 -29.81 -10.28
C GLN A 91 -2.58 -30.49 -10.11
N LYS A 92 -3.71 -29.82 -10.44
CA LYS A 92 -5.05 -30.48 -10.47
C LYS A 92 -5.17 -31.61 -11.47
N TYR A 93 -4.22 -31.74 -12.41
CA TYR A 93 -3.98 -33.00 -13.12
C TYR A 93 -3.18 -34.02 -12.30
N SER A 94 -2.76 -33.70 -11.07
CA SER A 94 -2.03 -34.53 -10.11
C SER A 94 -2.35 -34.11 -8.67
N LEU A 95 -3.47 -34.63 -8.15
CA LEU A 95 -3.85 -34.80 -6.72
C LEU A 95 -3.60 -33.67 -5.67
N GLU A 96 -4.73 -33.24 -5.08
CA GLU A 96 -4.97 -32.89 -3.67
C GLU A 96 -3.82 -32.26 -2.85
N ASN A 97 -3.89 -30.92 -2.61
CA ASN A 97 -3.61 -30.30 -1.31
C ASN A 97 -4.01 -28.82 -1.31
N GLN A 98 -5.10 -28.50 -0.62
CA GLN A 98 -5.74 -27.16 -0.61
C GLN A 98 -5.51 -26.39 0.69
N SER A 99 -4.62 -26.85 1.60
CA SER A 99 -4.58 -26.34 2.99
C SER A 99 -3.49 -25.30 3.33
N GLU A 100 -2.58 -24.94 2.41
CA GLU A 100 -1.47 -24.03 2.75
C GLU A 100 -1.68 -22.55 2.34
N ILE A 101 -2.72 -22.23 1.58
CA ILE A 101 -2.93 -20.86 1.03
C ILE A 101 -3.44 -19.89 2.09
N GLU A 102 -4.18 -20.36 3.11
CA GLU A 102 -4.72 -19.50 4.16
C GLU A 102 -3.66 -18.97 5.15
N SER A 103 -2.60 -19.74 5.41
CA SER A 103 -1.55 -19.35 6.36
C SER A 103 -0.61 -18.26 5.79
N THR A 104 -0.43 -18.21 4.48
CA THR A 104 0.44 -17.25 3.80
C THR A 104 -0.20 -15.86 3.75
N ASP A 105 -1.52 -15.78 3.61
CA ASP A 105 -2.26 -14.50 3.62
C ASP A 105 -2.15 -13.79 4.98
N PHE A 106 -2.15 -14.53 6.09
CA PHE A 106 -2.07 -13.97 7.45
C PHE A 106 -0.70 -13.36 7.77
N PHE A 107 0.38 -14.01 7.35
CA PHE A 107 1.75 -13.51 7.57
C PHE A 107 2.06 -12.29 6.71
N LEU A 108 1.55 -12.28 5.49
CA LEU A 108 1.68 -11.18 4.54
C LEU A 108 0.98 -9.91 5.01
N GLU A 109 -0.23 -10.08 5.54
CA GLU A 109 -0.98 -9.00 6.15
C GLU A 109 -0.17 -8.30 7.25
N GLY A 110 0.58 -9.05 8.05
CA GLY A 110 1.41 -8.50 9.13
C GLY A 110 2.58 -7.64 8.63
N VAL A 111 3.25 -8.01 7.53
CA VAL A 111 4.42 -7.27 7.03
C VAL A 111 4.01 -6.09 6.17
N LEU A 112 3.04 -6.26 5.28
CA LEU A 112 2.44 -5.13 4.54
C LEU A 112 1.86 -4.11 5.51
N ARG A 113 1.22 -4.57 6.57
CA ARG A 113 0.69 -3.74 7.65
C ARG A 113 1.81 -2.96 8.34
N LYS A 114 2.98 -3.56 8.57
CA LYS A 114 4.11 -2.89 9.25
C LYS A 114 4.76 -1.83 8.37
N GLU A 115 5.03 -2.11 7.11
CA GLU A 115 5.59 -1.13 6.16
C GLU A 115 4.56 -0.04 5.82
N ALA A 116 3.32 -0.41 5.53
CA ALA A 116 2.23 0.53 5.28
C ALA A 116 1.94 1.41 6.51
N ASN A 117 1.98 0.85 7.71
CA ASN A 117 1.85 1.62 8.94
C ASN A 117 2.96 2.66 9.08
N GLY A 118 4.22 2.31 8.80
CA GLY A 118 5.34 3.26 8.82
C GLY A 118 5.06 4.46 7.90
N ILE A 119 4.69 4.18 6.65
CA ILE A 119 4.38 5.21 5.64
C ILE A 119 3.19 6.08 6.09
N ILE A 120 2.13 5.46 6.64
CA ILE A 120 0.95 6.18 7.13
C ILE A 120 1.29 7.03 8.33
N TYR A 121 2.06 6.51 9.30
CA TYR A 121 2.49 7.29 10.44
C TYR A 121 3.34 8.50 10.03
N ASP A 122 4.21 8.37 9.03
CA ASP A 122 4.99 9.48 8.49
C ASP A 122 4.09 10.55 7.88
N GLU A 123 3.06 10.17 7.12
CA GLU A 123 2.10 11.13 6.55
C GLU A 123 1.19 11.76 7.63
N ILE A 124 0.80 11.00 8.65
CA ILE A 124 0.09 11.53 9.82
C ILE A 124 0.96 12.55 10.56
N ASN A 125 2.26 12.30 10.69
CA ASN A 125 3.19 13.22 11.34
C ASN A 125 3.33 14.56 10.61
N LYS A 126 3.05 14.60 9.31
CA LYS A 126 3.05 15.83 8.49
C LYS A 126 1.72 16.59 8.52
N LEU A 127 0.70 16.08 9.20
CA LEU A 127 -0.59 16.78 9.36
C LEU A 127 -0.46 17.97 10.32
N PRO A 128 -1.32 19.00 10.20
CA PRO A 128 -1.46 20.03 11.20
C PRO A 128 -1.74 19.44 12.58
N LEU A 129 -1.30 20.12 13.65
CA LEU A 129 -1.26 19.56 15.00
C LEU A 129 -2.59 18.99 15.49
N MET A 130 -3.71 19.67 15.21
CA MET A 130 -5.03 19.23 15.69
C MET A 130 -5.55 18.03 14.89
N GLU A 131 -5.40 18.04 13.57
CA GLU A 131 -5.72 16.91 12.69
C GLU A 131 -4.94 15.66 13.09
N LYS A 132 -3.64 15.83 13.35
CA LYS A 132 -2.76 14.74 13.83
C LYS A 132 -3.25 14.18 15.18
N LYS A 133 -3.51 15.05 16.19
CA LYS A 133 -3.98 14.62 17.52
C LYS A 133 -5.30 13.86 17.43
N VAL A 134 -6.28 14.40 16.72
CA VAL A 134 -7.60 13.78 16.51
C VAL A 134 -7.44 12.41 15.86
N LEU A 135 -6.61 12.34 14.81
CA LEU A 135 -6.43 11.08 14.09
C LEU A 135 -5.71 10.01 14.92
N LEU A 136 -4.64 10.40 15.67
CA LEU A 136 -3.93 9.45 16.53
C LEU A 136 -4.81 8.90 17.66
N LEU A 137 -5.72 9.70 18.22
CA LEU A 137 -6.69 9.22 19.21
C LEU A 137 -7.73 8.31 18.56
N SER A 138 -8.18 8.63 17.35
CA SER A 138 -9.08 7.77 16.58
C SER A 138 -8.45 6.40 16.27
N LEU A 139 -7.14 6.35 15.97
CA LEU A 139 -6.39 5.10 15.77
C LEU A 139 -6.23 4.28 17.06
N LYS A 140 -6.42 4.90 18.24
CA LYS A 140 -6.47 4.23 19.54
C LYS A 140 -7.89 3.84 19.93
N GLU A 141 -8.80 3.82 18.95
CA GLU A 141 -10.22 3.43 19.14
C GLU A 141 -11.02 4.33 20.10
N TYR A 142 -10.56 5.57 20.32
CA TYR A 142 -11.34 6.55 21.07
C TYR A 142 -12.56 6.99 20.27
N SER A 143 -13.74 7.01 20.90
CA SER A 143 -14.96 7.57 20.29
C SER A 143 -14.81 9.08 20.06
N ASN A 144 -15.60 9.65 19.17
CA ASN A 144 -15.55 11.08 18.89
C ASN A 144 -15.87 11.93 20.15
N GLU A 145 -16.70 11.44 21.06
CA GLU A 145 -17.00 12.06 22.37
C GLU A 145 -15.79 12.01 23.29
N GLN A 146 -15.08 10.87 23.35
CA GLN A 146 -13.86 10.75 24.15
C GLN A 146 -12.76 11.68 23.62
N ILE A 147 -12.60 11.76 22.28
CA ILE A 147 -11.65 12.70 21.65
C ILE A 147 -12.01 14.15 21.96
N ALA A 148 -13.29 14.50 21.89
CA ALA A 148 -13.77 15.85 22.21
C ALA A 148 -13.42 16.24 23.64
N ASN A 149 -13.65 15.34 24.60
CA ASN A 149 -13.33 15.53 26.01
C ASN A 149 -11.82 15.61 26.24
N GLU A 150 -11.04 14.69 25.66
CA GLU A 150 -9.58 14.61 25.81
C GLU A 150 -8.88 15.87 25.29
N LEU A 151 -9.35 16.39 24.15
CA LEU A 151 -8.76 17.58 23.51
C LEU A 151 -9.44 18.89 23.93
N ASN A 152 -10.47 18.84 24.79
CA ASN A 152 -11.29 19.98 25.22
C ASN A 152 -11.82 20.81 24.04
N ILE A 153 -12.41 20.14 23.03
CA ILE A 153 -13.01 20.74 21.84
C ILE A 153 -14.44 20.20 21.63
N LYS A 154 -15.22 20.88 20.80
CA LYS A 154 -16.58 20.44 20.47
C LYS A 154 -16.57 19.19 19.61
N LEU A 155 -17.55 18.32 19.76
CA LEU A 155 -17.74 17.11 18.94
C LEU A 155 -17.75 17.43 17.44
N THR A 156 -18.41 18.53 17.02
CA THR A 156 -18.42 19.02 15.64
C THR A 156 -17.02 19.37 15.15
N THR A 157 -16.17 19.90 16.03
CA THR A 157 -14.76 20.24 15.72
C THR A 157 -13.93 18.98 15.52
N VAL A 158 -14.15 17.91 16.31
CA VAL A 158 -13.52 16.61 16.12
C VAL A 158 -13.85 16.05 14.72
N ARG A 159 -15.15 16.02 14.35
CA ARG A 159 -15.59 15.55 13.03
C ARG A 159 -14.94 16.35 11.90
N THR A 160 -14.83 17.66 12.03
CA THR A 160 -14.20 18.54 11.03
C THR A 160 -12.71 18.22 10.87
N HIS A 161 -11.95 18.10 11.97
CA HIS A 161 -10.53 17.77 11.92
C HIS A 161 -10.30 16.36 11.37
N LYS A 162 -11.14 15.38 11.77
CA LYS A 162 -11.10 14.01 11.26
C LYS A 162 -11.31 13.99 9.73
N SER A 163 -12.34 14.68 9.24
CA SER A 163 -12.62 14.78 7.80
C SER A 163 -11.47 15.42 7.01
N ARG A 164 -10.91 16.53 7.52
CA ARG A 164 -9.75 17.19 6.88
C ARG A 164 -8.52 16.30 6.85
N ALA A 165 -8.22 15.62 7.96
CA ALA A 165 -7.13 14.67 8.04
C ALA A 165 -7.27 13.56 6.98
N TYR A 166 -8.46 12.95 6.87
CA TYR A 166 -8.72 11.93 5.87
C TYR A 166 -8.62 12.44 4.42
N GLN A 167 -9.09 13.64 4.15
CA GLN A 167 -8.95 14.24 2.81
C GLN A 167 -7.48 14.43 2.43
N VAL A 168 -6.66 14.93 3.34
CA VAL A 168 -5.22 15.10 3.11
C VAL A 168 -4.53 13.76 2.91
N LEU A 169 -4.80 12.78 3.79
CA LEU A 169 -4.21 11.44 3.67
C LEU A 169 -4.65 10.74 2.40
N ARG A 170 -5.94 10.82 2.03
CA ARG A 170 -6.44 10.24 0.76
C ARG A 170 -5.72 10.82 -0.45
N LYS A 171 -5.46 12.13 -0.45
CA LYS A 171 -4.72 12.78 -1.53
C LYS A 171 -3.26 12.34 -1.58
N ARG A 172 -2.61 12.16 -0.42
CA ARG A 172 -1.18 11.84 -0.34
C ARG A 172 -0.90 10.34 -0.49
N LEU A 173 -1.75 9.50 0.07
CA LEU A 173 -1.55 8.05 0.13
C LEU A 173 -2.25 7.29 -1.02
N GLY A 174 -3.20 7.92 -1.71
CA GLY A 174 -3.86 7.33 -2.90
C GLY A 174 -4.27 5.87 -2.71
N ASN A 175 -3.74 5.00 -3.56
CA ASN A 175 -4.05 3.57 -3.55
C ASN A 175 -3.60 2.82 -2.27
N LEU A 176 -2.68 3.37 -1.47
CA LEU A 176 -2.27 2.73 -0.22
C LEU A 176 -3.42 2.69 0.81
N ILE A 177 -4.23 3.75 0.87
CA ILE A 177 -5.46 3.74 1.69
C ILE A 177 -6.42 2.67 1.20
N TYR A 178 -6.59 2.53 -0.12
CA TYR A 178 -7.45 1.48 -0.68
C TYR A 178 -6.94 0.08 -0.33
N LEU A 179 -5.63 -0.15 -0.42
CA LEU A 179 -5.00 -1.41 -0.01
C LEU A 179 -5.23 -1.68 1.48
N MET A 180 -5.08 -0.68 2.34
CA MET A 180 -5.33 -0.80 3.77
C MET A 180 -6.81 -1.04 4.10
N MET A 181 -7.73 -0.40 3.36
CA MET A 181 -9.17 -0.66 3.50
C MET A 181 -9.54 -2.10 3.14
N THR A 182 -8.87 -2.69 2.13
CA THR A 182 -9.11 -4.08 1.74
C THR A 182 -8.48 -5.09 2.70
N LEU A 183 -7.38 -4.72 3.37
CA LEU A 183 -6.67 -5.56 4.35
C LEU A 183 -7.20 -5.41 5.78
N ASN A 184 -7.90 -4.32 6.08
CA ASN A 184 -8.39 -4.04 7.44
C ASN A 184 -9.79 -3.41 7.42
N LYS A 185 -10.82 -4.27 7.36
CA LYS A 185 -12.23 -3.85 7.44
C LYS A 185 -12.55 -3.02 8.69
N SER A 186 -11.79 -3.18 9.78
CA SER A 186 -12.02 -2.49 11.05
C SER A 186 -11.46 -1.06 11.10
N PHE A 187 -10.61 -0.65 10.15
CA PHE A 187 -9.95 0.66 10.20
C PHE A 187 -10.85 1.82 9.71
N PHE A 188 -11.92 1.51 8.97
CA PHE A 188 -12.79 2.49 8.34
C PHE A 188 -14.29 2.23 8.53
N ASP A 189 -14.65 1.29 9.39
CA ASP A 189 -16.05 0.93 9.64
C ASP A 189 -16.73 1.90 10.63
N GLU A 190 -16.59 3.20 10.34
CA GLU A 190 -17.44 4.25 10.92
C GLU A 190 -17.84 5.22 9.81
N SER A 191 -18.67 4.74 8.89
CA SER A 191 -19.58 5.59 8.13
C SER A 191 -20.80 5.87 9.01
N ASP A 192 -20.68 6.74 9.98
CA ASP A 192 -21.83 7.41 10.57
C ASP A 192 -22.07 8.71 9.78
N TYR A 193 -23.14 8.68 9.01
CA TYR A 193 -23.86 9.80 8.47
C TYR A 193 -24.42 10.72 9.57
#